data_feaac0915005809965042e79c0916f38
#
_entry.id   feaac0915005809965042e79c0916f38
#
_cell.length_a   1.000
_cell.length_b   1.000
_cell.length_c   1.000
_cell.angle_alpha   90.00
_cell.angle_beta   90.00
_cell.angle_gamma   90.00
#
_symmetry.space_group_name_H-M   'P 1'
#
loop_
_entity.id
_entity.type
_entity.pdbx_description
1 polymer ?
#
loop_
_entity_poly.entity_id
_entity_poly.type
_entity_poly.pdbx_seq_one_letter_code
_entity_poly.pdbx_strand_id
1 'polypeptide(L)'
;MFIRNGSTFSLIVAAALLLMCADASAQMYSATGRVIDAVTAQPIAKARFVYGQPVNSIDNGGFKTFKIGLTDSAGEFKLQQLKPGHYALYISSSLDRSDLYSEVLRFDVVDADLANLEVQARHGSKLSGFVVPAGVTNGMSLSALSAVKVVAAVPSIGTLRVGIANVANISPDGSFEFTGLRPGKALINLKADNEVLNGLSILRLERNGEELKQGIEIKPGEDIFDLRIMIADGTGVIRGQVKVEGGTLPDGARITASISNKLNFANGYATVDQDGRFVISGLAAGTYQLALNVFRPPPRQKVRLLPTMRKTVIVTDANESSVVFTLVLANQ
;
A
#
# COMPACT_ATOMS: atom_id res chain seq x y z
N MET A 1 48.51 -4.72 -65.79
CA MET A 1 48.20 -5.86 -64.93
C MET A 1 48.20 -5.40 -63.48
N PHE A 2 47.08 -4.95 -63.01
CA PHE A 2 46.90 -4.52 -61.65
C PHE A 2 45.81 -5.32 -60.93
N ILE A 3 46.21 -6.03 -59.91
CA ILE A 3 45.35 -6.90 -59.12
C ILE A 3 45.23 -6.33 -57.73
N ARG A 4 44.00 -6.00 -57.39
CA ARG A 4 43.23 -6.18 -56.15
C ARG A 4 44.02 -6.30 -54.84
N ASN A 5 43.88 -5.31 -53.97
CA ASN A 5 43.96 -5.46 -52.53
C ASN A 5 42.99 -4.48 -51.87
N GLY A 6 41.70 -4.80 -51.90
CA GLY A 6 40.65 -3.95 -51.31
C GLY A 6 39.68 -4.66 -50.35
N SER A 7 39.85 -5.98 -50.15
CA SER A 7 38.83 -6.75 -49.42
C SER A 7 39.18 -7.14 -47.96
N THR A 8 40.43 -6.95 -47.54
CA THR A 8 40.88 -7.34 -46.19
C THR A 8 40.70 -6.21 -45.15
N PHE A 9 40.65 -4.96 -45.59
CA PHE A 9 40.49 -3.81 -44.68
C PHE A 9 39.03 -3.64 -44.22
N SER A 10 38.04 -4.00 -45.01
CA SER A 10 36.61 -3.92 -44.64
C SER A 10 36.17 -4.98 -43.61
N LEU A 11 36.82 -6.14 -43.58
CA LEU A 11 36.48 -7.20 -42.62
C LEU A 11 37.00 -6.92 -41.19
N ILE A 12 38.14 -6.24 -41.08
CA ILE A 12 38.73 -5.90 -39.75
C ILE A 12 37.95 -4.79 -39.07
N VAL A 13 37.42 -3.83 -39.80
CA VAL A 13 36.58 -2.74 -39.23
C VAL A 13 35.22 -3.28 -38.81
N ALA A 14 34.63 -4.23 -39.53
CA ALA A 14 33.36 -4.86 -39.12
C ALA A 14 33.50 -5.76 -37.88
N ALA A 15 34.64 -6.44 -37.71
CA ALA A 15 34.92 -7.26 -36.52
C ALA A 15 35.19 -6.39 -35.27
N ALA A 16 35.83 -5.21 -35.44
CA ALA A 16 36.05 -4.27 -34.30
C ALA A 16 34.76 -3.58 -33.82
N LEU A 17 33.77 -3.36 -34.68
CA LEU A 17 32.47 -2.83 -34.30
C LEU A 17 31.54 -3.86 -33.60
N LEU A 18 31.75 -5.15 -33.85
CA LEU A 18 30.96 -6.23 -33.20
C LEU A 18 31.47 -6.58 -31.81
N LEU A 19 32.67 -6.18 -31.43
CA LEU A 19 33.24 -6.41 -30.08
C LEU A 19 32.92 -5.28 -29.09
N MET A 20 32.21 -4.23 -29.48
CA MET A 20 31.76 -3.17 -28.59
C MET A 20 30.30 -3.28 -28.10
N CYS A 21 29.60 -4.35 -28.46
CA CYS A 21 28.42 -4.77 -27.69
C CYS A 21 28.87 -5.58 -26.48
N ALA A 22 29.73 -4.99 -25.62
CA ALA A 22 29.89 -5.48 -24.27
C ALA A 22 28.52 -5.36 -23.61
N ASP A 23 27.97 -6.50 -23.21
CA ASP A 23 26.80 -6.56 -22.36
C ASP A 23 26.92 -5.48 -21.29
N ALA A 24 26.09 -4.46 -21.38
CA ALA A 24 25.90 -3.51 -20.30
C ALA A 24 25.17 -4.29 -19.19
N SER A 25 25.88 -5.21 -18.54
CA SER A 25 25.44 -5.82 -17.30
C SER A 25 25.21 -4.65 -16.36
N ALA A 26 23.95 -4.38 -16.03
CA ALA A 26 23.59 -3.25 -15.18
C ALA A 26 24.43 -3.37 -13.90
N GLN A 27 25.37 -2.46 -13.73
CA GLN A 27 26.28 -2.47 -12.59
C GLN A 27 25.45 -2.42 -11.31
N MET A 28 25.77 -3.32 -10.39
CA MET A 28 25.07 -3.46 -9.13
C MET A 28 25.96 -2.94 -8.01
N TYR A 29 25.34 -2.24 -7.09
CA TYR A 29 26.01 -1.61 -5.97
C TYR A 29 25.50 -2.18 -4.66
N SER A 30 26.14 -1.80 -3.56
CA SER A 30 25.75 -2.10 -2.21
C SER A 30 25.57 -0.83 -1.38
N ALA A 31 24.81 -0.95 -0.29
CA ALA A 31 24.73 0.11 0.70
C ALA A 31 24.87 -0.50 2.09
N THR A 32 25.72 0.08 2.94
CA THR A 32 25.91 -0.35 4.32
C THR A 32 25.51 0.73 5.28
N GLY A 33 25.07 0.34 6.46
CA GLY A 33 24.66 1.27 7.48
C GLY A 33 24.31 0.56 8.79
N ARG A 34 23.76 1.33 9.72
CA ARG A 34 23.37 0.84 11.04
C ARG A 34 22.01 1.40 11.44
N VAL A 35 21.35 0.68 12.32
CA VAL A 35 20.16 1.13 13.04
C VAL A 35 20.54 1.46 14.46
N ILE A 36 20.21 2.65 14.92
CA ILE A 36 20.45 3.09 16.29
C ILE A 36 19.16 3.55 16.94
N ASP A 37 19.10 3.42 18.26
CA ASP A 37 18.06 4.05 19.06
C ASP A 37 18.24 5.58 19.04
N ALA A 38 17.18 6.30 18.69
CA ALA A 38 17.27 7.77 18.51
C ALA A 38 17.49 8.55 19.81
N VAL A 39 17.27 7.92 20.98
CA VAL A 39 17.45 8.54 22.30
C VAL A 39 18.80 8.20 22.92
N THR A 40 19.18 6.92 22.87
CA THR A 40 20.38 6.41 23.53
C THR A 40 21.60 6.34 22.59
N ALA A 41 21.39 6.49 21.28
CA ALA A 41 22.38 6.26 20.23
C ALA A 41 22.99 4.86 20.21
N GLN A 42 22.41 3.91 20.96
CA GLN A 42 22.89 2.53 21.00
C GLN A 42 22.43 1.77 19.74
N PRO A 43 23.27 0.90 19.18
CA PRO A 43 22.89 0.07 18.05
C PRO A 43 21.77 -0.91 18.41
N ILE A 44 20.85 -1.12 17.47
CA ILE A 44 19.71 -2.03 17.63
C ILE A 44 19.92 -3.28 16.80
N ALA A 45 20.19 -4.40 17.49
CA ALA A 45 20.32 -5.72 16.88
C ALA A 45 18.96 -6.29 16.46
N LYS A 46 18.96 -7.08 15.38
CA LYS A 46 17.75 -7.76 14.84
C LYS A 46 16.59 -6.83 14.52
N ALA A 47 16.85 -5.54 14.32
CA ALA A 47 15.84 -4.61 13.84
C ALA A 47 15.42 -5.00 12.41
N ARG A 48 14.13 -5.19 12.23
CA ARG A 48 13.57 -5.55 10.93
C ARG A 48 13.21 -4.30 10.15
N PHE A 49 13.71 -4.19 8.94
CA PHE A 49 13.49 -3.04 8.08
C PHE A 49 12.97 -3.43 6.71
N VAL A 50 12.27 -2.50 6.09
CA VAL A 50 11.82 -2.58 4.69
C VAL A 50 12.61 -1.58 3.87
N TYR A 51 13.07 -1.99 2.68
CA TYR A 51 13.73 -1.09 1.75
C TYR A 51 13.35 -1.40 0.29
N GLY A 52 13.44 -0.41 -0.57
CA GLY A 52 13.14 -0.59 -1.99
C GLY A 52 13.09 0.73 -2.76
N GLN A 53 12.75 0.63 -4.03
CA GLN A 53 12.55 1.80 -4.87
C GLN A 53 11.12 2.33 -4.71
N PRO A 54 10.91 3.58 -4.27
CA PRO A 54 9.59 4.14 -4.09
C PRO A 54 8.87 4.34 -5.42
N VAL A 55 7.54 4.25 -5.39
CA VAL A 55 6.69 4.61 -6.52
C VAL A 55 6.42 6.12 -6.45
N ASN A 56 6.85 6.86 -7.46
CA ASN A 56 6.54 8.28 -7.61
C ASN A 56 5.12 8.46 -8.16
N SER A 57 4.10 8.03 -7.43
CA SER A 57 2.71 8.24 -7.85
C SER A 57 1.94 8.97 -6.74
N ILE A 58 1.21 9.99 -7.14
CA ILE A 58 0.37 10.81 -6.25
C ILE A 58 -0.74 9.97 -5.60
N ASP A 59 -1.15 8.88 -6.25
CA ASP A 59 -2.34 8.12 -5.87
C ASP A 59 -2.07 6.86 -5.03
N ASN A 60 -0.88 6.26 -5.14
CA ASN A 60 -0.53 5.04 -4.43
C ASN A 60 0.94 5.09 -4.00
N GLY A 61 1.20 5.73 -2.87
CA GLY A 61 2.50 5.63 -2.22
C GLY A 61 2.84 4.18 -1.91
N GLY A 62 4.08 3.78 -2.14
CA GLY A 62 4.56 2.43 -1.92
C GLY A 62 5.90 2.20 -2.59
N PHE A 63 6.29 0.95 -2.64
CA PHE A 63 7.48 0.52 -3.36
C PHE A 63 7.10 -0.17 -4.68
N LYS A 64 7.89 0.05 -5.74
CA LYS A 64 7.81 -0.77 -6.97
C LYS A 64 8.10 -2.22 -6.65
N THR A 65 9.16 -2.42 -5.89
CA THR A 65 9.59 -3.68 -5.31
C THR A 65 10.18 -3.37 -3.95
N PHE A 66 9.94 -4.22 -2.96
CA PHE A 66 10.56 -4.07 -1.65
C PHE A 66 11.23 -5.37 -1.22
N LYS A 67 12.22 -5.23 -0.37
CA LYS A 67 12.90 -6.31 0.33
C LYS A 67 12.82 -6.05 1.83
N ILE A 68 12.90 -7.12 2.59
CA ILE A 68 12.94 -7.08 4.05
C ILE A 68 14.34 -7.52 4.48
N GLY A 69 14.92 -6.81 5.43
CA GLY A 69 16.19 -7.13 6.02
C GLY A 69 16.14 -7.12 7.54
N LEU A 70 17.21 -7.62 8.15
CA LEU A 70 17.46 -7.60 9.59
C LEU A 70 18.85 -7.02 9.83
N THR A 71 19.01 -6.24 10.89
CA THR A 71 20.33 -5.86 11.38
C THR A 71 20.98 -7.05 12.09
N ASP A 72 22.30 -7.08 12.07
CA ASP A 72 23.10 -8.06 12.81
C ASP A 72 23.17 -7.74 14.32
N SER A 73 24.05 -8.45 15.04
CA SER A 73 24.24 -8.24 16.48
C SER A 73 24.84 -6.88 16.85
N ALA A 74 25.52 -6.21 15.92
CA ALA A 74 26.08 -4.87 16.07
C ALA A 74 25.12 -3.76 15.59
N GLY A 75 23.90 -4.12 15.19
CA GLY A 75 22.94 -3.17 14.61
C GLY A 75 23.24 -2.79 13.17
N GLU A 76 24.16 -3.46 12.52
CA GLU A 76 24.57 -3.14 11.15
C GLU A 76 23.72 -3.86 10.10
N PHE A 77 23.60 -3.26 8.92
CA PHE A 77 22.96 -3.86 7.77
C PHE A 77 23.75 -3.67 6.47
N LYS A 78 23.56 -4.61 5.54
CA LYS A 78 24.11 -4.54 4.19
C LYS A 78 23.02 -4.80 3.16
N LEU A 79 22.77 -3.83 2.30
CA LEU A 79 21.88 -3.94 1.13
C LEU A 79 22.74 -4.29 -0.07
N GLN A 80 22.34 -5.31 -0.81
CA GLN A 80 23.09 -5.81 -1.96
C GLN A 80 22.25 -5.79 -3.24
N GLN A 81 22.93 -5.83 -4.37
CA GLN A 81 22.31 -5.86 -5.70
C GLN A 81 21.37 -4.66 -5.95
N LEU A 82 21.84 -3.48 -5.58
CA LEU A 82 21.15 -2.23 -5.85
C LEU A 82 21.49 -1.73 -7.26
N LYS A 83 20.48 -1.47 -8.04
CA LYS A 83 20.62 -0.75 -9.32
C LYS A 83 20.70 0.74 -9.06
N PRO A 84 21.32 1.54 -9.96
CA PRO A 84 21.18 2.99 -9.88
C PRO A 84 19.72 3.43 -9.74
N GLY A 85 19.47 4.40 -8.85
CA GLY A 85 18.11 4.90 -8.60
C GLY A 85 17.88 5.38 -7.17
N HIS A 86 16.66 5.87 -6.94
CA HIS A 86 16.21 6.36 -5.63
C HIS A 86 15.69 5.21 -4.78
N TYR A 87 16.11 5.17 -3.54
CA TYR A 87 15.72 4.17 -2.56
C TYR A 87 15.14 4.80 -1.30
N ALA A 88 14.35 4.03 -0.60
CA ALA A 88 13.86 4.35 0.72
C ALA A 88 14.00 3.13 1.65
N LEU A 89 14.26 3.38 2.93
CA LEU A 89 14.37 2.38 3.99
C LEU A 89 13.67 2.89 5.25
N TYR A 90 12.97 2.03 5.96
CA TYR A 90 12.37 2.35 7.26
C TYR A 90 12.19 1.12 8.13
N ILE A 91 12.12 1.32 9.45
CA ILE A 91 11.76 0.30 10.44
C ILE A 91 10.24 0.22 10.53
N SER A 92 9.70 -0.99 10.55
CA SER A 92 8.27 -1.23 10.68
C SER A 92 7.96 -2.26 11.75
N SER A 93 7.22 -1.86 12.77
CA SER A 93 6.73 -2.72 13.86
C SER A 93 5.77 -3.81 13.39
N SER A 94 5.10 -3.64 12.25
CA SER A 94 4.15 -4.61 11.71
C SER A 94 4.79 -5.93 11.27
N LEU A 95 6.12 -5.97 11.11
CA LEU A 95 6.84 -7.14 10.62
C LEU A 95 7.23 -8.15 11.71
N ASP A 96 7.48 -7.68 12.91
CA ASP A 96 8.00 -8.48 14.04
C ASP A 96 7.29 -8.19 15.37
N ARG A 97 6.23 -7.36 15.34
CA ARG A 97 5.52 -6.87 16.51
C ARG A 97 6.43 -6.14 17.51
N SER A 98 7.54 -5.59 17.02
CA SER A 98 8.36 -4.71 17.84
C SER A 98 7.61 -3.40 18.11
N ASP A 99 8.04 -2.68 19.11
CA ASP A 99 7.54 -1.35 19.41
C ASP A 99 8.30 -0.24 18.69
N LEU A 100 9.15 -0.61 17.71
CA LEU A 100 10.01 0.31 17.00
C LEU A 100 9.40 0.83 15.70
N TYR A 101 9.63 2.09 15.42
CA TYR A 101 9.41 2.72 14.12
C TYR A 101 10.58 3.64 13.76
N SER A 102 10.71 4.02 12.50
CA SER A 102 11.63 5.09 12.07
C SER A 102 10.95 6.02 11.09
N GLU A 103 11.50 7.20 10.90
CA GLU A 103 11.24 7.98 9.71
C GLU A 103 11.83 7.26 8.49
N VAL A 104 11.34 7.63 7.31
CA VAL A 104 11.82 7.05 6.06
C VAL A 104 13.17 7.66 5.70
N LEU A 105 14.24 6.87 5.76
CA LEU A 105 15.53 7.23 5.21
C LEU A 105 15.49 7.11 3.68
N ARG A 106 15.88 8.18 2.99
CA ARG A 106 16.02 8.20 1.53
C ARG A 106 17.49 8.29 1.17
N PHE A 107 17.86 7.55 0.12
CA PHE A 107 19.21 7.59 -0.42
C PHE A 107 19.23 7.28 -1.91
N ASP A 108 20.25 7.74 -2.59
CA ASP A 108 20.41 7.56 -4.03
C ASP A 108 21.63 6.69 -4.29
N VAL A 109 21.44 5.67 -5.11
CA VAL A 109 22.51 4.87 -5.67
C VAL A 109 22.77 5.39 -7.08
N VAL A 110 23.97 5.90 -7.33
CA VAL A 110 24.32 6.46 -8.64
C VAL A 110 25.32 5.53 -9.34
N ASP A 111 26.58 5.56 -8.93
CA ASP A 111 27.69 4.88 -9.58
C ASP A 111 28.72 4.30 -8.60
N ALA A 112 28.41 4.28 -7.31
CA ALA A 112 29.29 3.78 -6.25
C ALA A 112 28.50 3.09 -5.13
N ASP A 113 29.20 2.26 -4.37
CA ASP A 113 28.72 1.72 -3.11
C ASP A 113 28.52 2.84 -2.08
N LEU A 114 27.50 2.71 -1.26
CA LEU A 114 27.20 3.64 -0.19
C LEU A 114 27.64 3.07 1.15
N ALA A 115 28.15 3.91 2.02
CA ALA A 115 28.54 3.53 3.37
C ALA A 115 27.93 4.51 4.40
N ASN A 116 27.90 4.05 5.66
CA ASN A 116 27.52 4.88 6.81
C ASN A 116 26.08 5.42 6.77
N LEU A 117 25.14 4.69 6.13
CA LEU A 117 23.73 5.02 6.28
C LEU A 117 23.32 4.83 7.75
N GLU A 118 22.59 5.78 8.30
CA GLU A 118 22.11 5.70 9.67
C GLU A 118 20.59 5.81 9.71
N VAL A 119 19.96 4.85 10.38
CA VAL A 119 18.51 4.81 10.62
C VAL A 119 18.28 4.98 12.10
N GLN A 120 17.62 6.07 12.47
CA GLN A 120 17.23 6.33 13.85
C GLN A 120 15.86 5.71 14.13
N ALA A 121 15.85 4.65 14.94
CA ALA A 121 14.61 4.04 15.41
C ALA A 121 14.15 4.67 16.72
N ARG A 122 12.85 4.70 16.92
CA ARG A 122 12.17 5.22 18.11
C ARG A 122 11.15 4.21 18.59
N HIS A 123 10.88 4.22 19.90
CA HIS A 123 9.75 3.51 20.43
C HIS A 123 8.45 4.24 20.06
N GLY A 124 7.51 3.50 19.53
CA GLY A 124 6.21 4.02 19.14
C GLY A 124 5.15 3.77 20.20
N SER A 125 4.02 4.39 20.03
CA SER A 125 2.86 4.29 20.91
C SER A 125 2.17 2.93 20.80
N LYS A 126 1.51 2.52 21.88
CA LYS A 126 0.53 1.43 21.87
C LYS A 126 -0.86 2.00 21.60
N LEU A 127 -1.65 1.22 20.89
CA LEU A 127 -3.08 1.48 20.71
C LEU A 127 -3.82 0.17 20.90
N SER A 128 -4.68 0.11 21.91
CA SER A 128 -5.49 -1.07 22.18
C SER A 128 -6.98 -0.74 22.29
N GLY A 129 -7.81 -1.76 22.12
CA GLY A 129 -9.24 -1.60 22.22
C GLY A 129 -10.00 -2.87 21.86
N PHE A 130 -11.26 -2.70 21.52
CA PHE A 130 -12.19 -3.78 21.22
C PHE A 130 -12.93 -3.52 19.91
N VAL A 131 -13.10 -4.57 19.14
CA VAL A 131 -14.05 -4.61 18.04
C VAL A 131 -15.40 -5.11 18.58
N VAL A 132 -16.43 -4.29 18.42
CA VAL A 132 -17.74 -4.52 19.00
C VAL A 132 -18.78 -4.59 17.89
N PRO A 133 -19.46 -5.73 17.71
CA PRO A 133 -20.59 -5.84 16.79
C PRO A 133 -21.73 -4.89 17.22
N ALA A 134 -22.26 -4.11 16.29
CA ALA A 134 -23.43 -3.25 16.50
C ALA A 134 -24.66 -3.91 15.91
N GLY A 135 -25.65 -4.20 16.77
CA GLY A 135 -26.89 -4.83 16.36
C GLY A 135 -26.81 -6.37 16.24
N VAL A 136 -27.88 -6.95 15.72
CA VAL A 136 -27.93 -8.39 15.42
C VAL A 136 -27.17 -8.60 14.13
N THR A 137 -25.89 -8.92 14.23
CA THR A 137 -25.11 -9.44 13.11
C THR A 137 -25.68 -10.83 12.81
N ASN A 138 -26.18 -11.07 11.61
CA ASN A 138 -26.79 -12.33 11.20
C ASN A 138 -25.83 -13.51 11.38
N GLY A 139 -25.70 -14.00 12.64
CA GLY A 139 -24.92 -15.18 12.97
C GLY A 139 -23.39 -15.02 12.98
N MET A 140 -22.85 -13.81 12.90
CA MET A 140 -21.41 -13.61 13.04
C MET A 140 -21.02 -13.85 14.50
N SER A 141 -20.38 -14.98 14.75
CA SER A 141 -19.78 -15.26 16.05
C SER A 141 -18.53 -14.41 16.25
N LEU A 142 -18.20 -14.06 17.47
CA LEU A 142 -16.91 -13.40 17.79
C LEU A 142 -15.72 -14.21 17.23
N SER A 143 -15.86 -15.54 17.12
CA SER A 143 -14.85 -16.40 16.50
C SER A 143 -14.64 -16.11 15.01
N ALA A 144 -15.63 -15.63 14.29
CA ALA A 144 -15.47 -15.21 12.89
C ALA A 144 -14.61 -13.93 12.76
N LEU A 145 -14.54 -13.11 13.81
CA LEU A 145 -13.69 -11.92 13.85
C LEU A 145 -12.20 -12.28 13.86
N SER A 146 -11.81 -13.47 14.27
CA SER A 146 -10.40 -13.89 14.24
C SER A 146 -9.79 -13.96 12.82
N ALA A 147 -10.65 -14.04 11.79
CA ALA A 147 -10.24 -13.95 10.38
C ALA A 147 -10.11 -12.49 9.89
N VAL A 148 -10.51 -11.51 10.72
CA VAL A 148 -10.40 -10.08 10.44
C VAL A 148 -9.19 -9.51 11.18
N LYS A 149 -8.54 -8.56 10.56
CA LYS A 149 -7.45 -7.80 11.17
C LYS A 149 -7.82 -6.34 11.22
N VAL A 150 -7.45 -5.68 12.31
CA VAL A 150 -7.51 -4.23 12.38
C VAL A 150 -6.24 -3.67 11.75
N VAL A 151 -6.38 -2.64 10.94
CA VAL A 151 -5.26 -1.95 10.27
C VAL A 151 -5.24 -0.51 10.74
N ALA A 152 -4.12 -0.07 11.28
CA ALA A 152 -3.87 1.34 11.59
C ALA A 152 -2.86 1.91 10.59
N ALA A 153 -3.29 2.83 9.76
CA ALA A 153 -2.43 3.49 8.79
C ALA A 153 -2.20 4.94 9.21
N VAL A 154 -0.96 5.30 9.49
CA VAL A 154 -0.56 6.70 9.71
C VAL A 154 0.07 7.19 8.40
N PRO A 155 -0.62 8.08 7.65
CA PRO A 155 -0.08 8.63 6.40
C PRO A 155 1.23 9.35 6.67
N SER A 156 2.29 9.04 5.93
CA SER A 156 3.52 9.80 6.03
C SER A 156 3.33 11.18 5.40
N ILE A 157 3.76 12.22 6.12
CA ILE A 157 3.78 13.59 5.63
C ILE A 157 5.01 13.72 4.72
N GLY A 158 4.79 14.06 3.43
CA GLY A 158 5.86 14.28 2.48
C GLY A 158 5.60 13.68 1.11
N THR A 159 6.55 13.88 0.18
CA THR A 159 6.46 13.47 -1.23
C THR A 159 6.45 11.95 -1.47
N LEU A 160 6.75 11.15 -0.48
CA LEU A 160 6.59 9.69 -0.50
C LEU A 160 5.44 9.30 0.44
N ARG A 161 4.28 9.04 -0.14
CA ARG A 161 3.17 8.40 0.57
C ARG A 161 3.43 6.90 0.71
N VAL A 162 4.46 6.53 1.45
CA VAL A 162 4.57 5.15 1.93
C VAL A 162 3.61 5.04 3.10
N GLY A 163 2.41 4.54 2.84
CA GLY A 163 1.47 4.22 3.91
C GLY A 163 2.06 3.07 4.74
N ILE A 164 2.69 3.40 5.85
CA ILE A 164 3.09 2.41 6.85
C ILE A 164 1.82 2.02 7.58
N ALA A 165 1.33 0.83 7.33
CA ALA A 165 0.18 0.28 8.01
C ALA A 165 0.63 -0.76 9.02
N ASN A 166 0.24 -0.58 10.27
CA ASN A 166 0.36 -1.58 11.30
C ASN A 166 -0.88 -2.48 11.27
N VAL A 167 -0.71 -3.77 11.52
CA VAL A 167 -1.78 -4.75 11.47
C VAL A 167 -1.86 -5.46 12.82
N ALA A 168 -3.06 -5.51 13.39
CA ALA A 168 -3.34 -6.24 14.62
C ALA A 168 -4.38 -7.34 14.36
N ASN A 169 -4.16 -8.50 14.96
CA ASN A 169 -5.15 -9.56 14.98
C ASN A 169 -6.24 -9.22 16.00
N ILE A 170 -7.44 -9.68 15.77
CA ILE A 170 -8.54 -9.60 16.73
C ILE A 170 -8.57 -10.90 17.52
N SER A 171 -8.49 -10.79 18.84
CA SER A 171 -8.63 -11.92 19.76
C SER A 171 -10.06 -12.44 19.81
N PRO A 172 -10.32 -13.67 20.32
CA PRO A 172 -11.69 -14.22 20.40
C PRO A 172 -12.66 -13.40 21.26
N ASP A 173 -12.14 -12.58 22.18
CA ASP A 173 -12.92 -11.66 23.00
C ASP A 173 -13.18 -10.29 22.32
N GLY A 174 -12.71 -10.13 21.09
CA GLY A 174 -12.81 -8.90 20.33
C GLY A 174 -11.67 -7.90 20.58
N SER A 175 -10.74 -8.19 21.50
CA SER A 175 -9.62 -7.29 21.79
C SER A 175 -8.60 -7.26 20.68
N PHE A 176 -7.92 -6.12 20.53
CA PHE A 176 -6.78 -5.95 19.64
C PHE A 176 -5.74 -5.01 20.24
N GLU A 177 -4.50 -5.15 19.82
CA GLU A 177 -3.41 -4.27 20.23
C GLU A 177 -2.45 -4.01 19.07
N PHE A 178 -2.08 -2.75 18.91
CA PHE A 178 -0.96 -2.31 18.10
C PHE A 178 0.19 -1.88 19.01
N THR A 179 1.40 -2.16 18.57
CA THR A 179 2.63 -1.65 19.17
C THR A 179 3.42 -0.87 18.11
N GLY A 180 4.28 0.04 18.53
CA GLY A 180 5.17 0.75 17.63
C GLY A 180 4.48 1.67 16.63
N LEU A 181 3.31 2.22 16.99
CA LEU A 181 2.65 3.20 16.16
C LEU A 181 3.43 4.52 16.18
N ARG A 182 3.71 5.02 14.99
CA ARG A 182 4.32 6.33 14.84
C ARG A 182 3.33 7.44 15.20
N PRO A 183 3.81 8.60 15.68
CA PRO A 183 2.96 9.76 15.91
C PRO A 183 2.29 10.24 14.63
N GLY A 184 1.09 10.79 14.76
CA GLY A 184 0.29 11.34 13.69
C GLY A 184 -1.13 10.81 13.70
N LYS A 185 -1.90 11.20 12.70
CA LYS A 185 -3.30 10.81 12.59
C LYS A 185 -3.44 9.41 12.01
N ALA A 186 -3.74 8.44 12.85
CA ALA A 186 -3.98 7.05 12.43
C ALA A 186 -5.40 6.89 11.86
N LEU A 187 -5.45 6.25 10.70
CA LEU A 187 -6.68 5.86 10.03
C LEU A 187 -6.92 4.38 10.28
N ILE A 188 -8.06 4.05 10.88
CA ILE A 188 -8.39 2.68 11.27
C ILE A 188 -9.24 2.02 10.20
N ASN A 189 -8.82 0.82 9.79
CA ASN A 189 -9.52 0.00 8.80
C ASN A 189 -9.63 -1.45 9.27
N LEU A 190 -10.48 -2.21 8.59
CA LEU A 190 -10.53 -3.66 8.69
C LEU A 190 -9.93 -4.29 7.42
N LYS A 191 -9.25 -5.40 7.57
CA LYS A 191 -8.76 -6.22 6.49
C LYS A 191 -9.13 -7.68 6.74
N ALA A 192 -9.63 -8.35 5.73
CA ALA A 192 -9.82 -9.79 5.73
C ALA A 192 -8.86 -10.43 4.73
N ASP A 193 -8.40 -11.63 5.04
CA ASP A 193 -7.51 -12.38 4.14
C ASP A 193 -8.31 -13.22 3.12
N ASN A 194 -9.64 -13.34 3.29
CA ASN A 194 -10.54 -14.10 2.43
C ASN A 194 -11.83 -13.33 2.14
N GLU A 195 -12.58 -13.78 1.09
CA GLU A 195 -13.82 -13.15 0.63
C GLU A 195 -14.99 -13.20 1.64
N VAL A 196 -14.84 -13.96 2.72
CA VAL A 196 -15.89 -14.24 3.73
C VAL A 196 -16.35 -12.97 4.47
N LEU A 197 -15.60 -11.88 4.35
CA LEU A 197 -15.92 -10.63 5.02
C LEU A 197 -16.25 -9.48 4.06
N ASN A 198 -16.64 -9.82 2.83
CA ASN A 198 -17.31 -8.85 1.97
C ASN A 198 -18.64 -8.48 2.64
N GLY A 199 -18.65 -7.36 3.33
CA GLY A 199 -19.84 -6.88 4.01
C GLY A 199 -19.60 -6.28 5.38
N LEU A 200 -18.43 -6.52 6.00
CA LEU A 200 -18.15 -5.96 7.29
C LEU A 200 -17.66 -4.51 7.16
N SER A 201 -18.35 -3.60 7.79
CA SER A 201 -18.02 -2.17 7.77
C SER A 201 -17.86 -1.61 9.18
N ILE A 202 -16.91 -0.69 9.33
CA ILE A 202 -16.82 0.14 10.54
C ILE A 202 -17.96 1.18 10.48
N LEU A 203 -18.85 1.11 11.45
CA LEU A 203 -19.93 2.10 11.62
C LEU A 203 -19.39 3.37 12.26
N ARG A 204 -18.61 3.22 13.34
CA ARG A 204 -18.01 4.33 14.06
C ARG A 204 -16.83 3.88 14.90
N LEU A 205 -15.97 4.83 15.21
CA LEU A 205 -14.89 4.70 16.17
C LEU A 205 -15.26 5.51 17.41
N GLU A 206 -15.04 4.97 18.60
CA GLU A 206 -15.30 5.66 19.85
C GLU A 206 -14.07 5.58 20.76
N ARG A 207 -13.80 6.64 21.47
CA ARG A 207 -12.84 6.68 22.58
C ARG A 207 -13.44 7.46 23.73
N ASN A 208 -13.42 6.91 24.95
CA ASN A 208 -14.00 7.56 26.15
C ASN A 208 -15.46 7.98 25.96
N GLY A 209 -16.25 7.24 25.18
CA GLY A 209 -17.65 7.57 24.89
C GLY A 209 -17.86 8.63 23.80
N GLU A 210 -16.81 9.20 23.25
CA GLU A 210 -16.88 10.17 22.15
C GLU A 210 -16.60 9.54 20.79
N GLU A 211 -17.38 9.93 19.79
CA GLU A 211 -17.18 9.46 18.42
C GLU A 211 -16.04 10.17 17.72
N LEU A 212 -15.12 9.38 17.15
CA LEU A 212 -13.97 9.85 16.39
C LEU A 212 -14.29 9.93 14.89
N LYS A 213 -14.57 11.12 14.38
CA LYS A 213 -15.02 11.31 12.97
C LYS A 213 -13.93 11.23 11.91
N GLN A 214 -12.66 11.31 12.26
CA GLN A 214 -11.58 11.48 11.29
C GLN A 214 -10.32 10.66 11.58
N GLY A 215 -10.44 9.52 12.26
CA GLY A 215 -9.30 8.75 12.75
C GLY A 215 -8.85 9.20 14.14
N ILE A 216 -7.74 8.65 14.60
CA ILE A 216 -7.24 8.86 15.96
C ILE A 216 -5.89 9.58 15.94
N GLU A 217 -5.75 10.67 16.70
CA GLU A 217 -4.47 11.37 16.84
C GLU A 217 -3.58 10.62 17.83
N ILE A 218 -2.36 10.29 17.41
CA ILE A 218 -1.34 9.64 18.22
C ILE A 218 -0.25 10.67 18.48
N LYS A 219 -0.09 11.08 19.74
CA LYS A 219 1.01 11.96 20.14
C LYS A 219 2.27 11.16 20.43
N PRO A 220 3.46 11.76 20.32
CA PRO A 220 4.70 11.09 20.67
C PRO A 220 4.68 10.56 22.10
N GLY A 221 4.92 9.25 22.28
CA GLY A 221 4.95 8.60 23.60
C GLY A 221 3.59 8.45 24.29
N GLU A 222 2.48 8.75 23.64
CA GLU A 222 1.13 8.54 24.17
C GLU A 222 0.65 7.13 23.86
N ASP A 223 0.40 6.33 24.89
CA ASP A 223 -0.33 5.09 24.75
C ASP A 223 -1.84 5.34 24.82
N ILE A 224 -2.56 4.70 23.92
CA ILE A 224 -4.00 4.86 23.75
C ILE A 224 -4.68 3.55 24.11
N PHE A 225 -5.60 3.64 25.05
CA PHE A 225 -6.42 2.52 25.49
C PHE A 225 -7.90 2.83 25.18
N ASP A 226 -8.74 1.81 25.27
CA ASP A 226 -10.21 1.92 25.19
C ASP A 226 -10.77 2.38 23.83
N LEU A 227 -10.02 2.15 22.72
CA LEU A 227 -10.60 2.37 21.41
C LEU A 227 -11.68 1.31 21.12
N ARG A 228 -12.90 1.76 20.84
CA ARG A 228 -14.00 0.88 20.44
C ARG A 228 -14.26 1.04 18.94
N ILE A 229 -14.18 -0.07 18.22
CA ILE A 229 -14.49 -0.14 16.80
C ILE A 229 -15.84 -0.80 16.66
N MET A 230 -16.87 0.00 16.44
CA MET A 230 -18.22 -0.52 16.21
C MET A 230 -18.32 -1.01 14.76
N ILE A 231 -18.66 -2.27 14.58
CA ILE A 231 -18.78 -2.91 13.25
C ILE A 231 -20.20 -3.44 13.03
N ALA A 232 -20.62 -3.48 11.77
CA ALA A 232 -21.84 -4.15 11.37
C ALA A 232 -21.69 -4.76 9.98
N ASP A 233 -22.58 -5.72 9.69
CA ASP A 233 -22.79 -6.19 8.33
C ASP A 233 -23.41 -5.06 7.52
N GLY A 234 -22.76 -4.67 6.46
CA GLY A 234 -23.34 -3.77 5.50
C GLY A 234 -24.35 -4.52 4.63
N THR A 235 -25.54 -3.98 4.52
CA THR A 235 -26.61 -4.52 3.68
C THR A 235 -26.78 -3.77 2.37
N GLY A 236 -26.10 -2.63 2.24
CA GLY A 236 -26.16 -1.78 1.06
C GLY A 236 -25.38 -2.36 -0.13
N VAL A 237 -25.89 -2.06 -1.31
CA VAL A 237 -25.33 -2.53 -2.59
C VAL A 237 -25.17 -1.34 -3.55
N ILE A 238 -24.03 -1.27 -4.23
CA ILE A 238 -23.85 -0.39 -5.39
C ILE A 238 -23.79 -1.25 -6.64
N ARG A 239 -24.73 -1.03 -7.58
CA ARG A 239 -24.64 -1.56 -8.94
C ARG A 239 -24.20 -0.48 -9.89
N GLY A 240 -23.23 -0.81 -10.71
CA GLY A 240 -22.69 0.13 -11.67
C GLY A 240 -22.72 -0.38 -13.09
N GLN A 241 -22.84 0.57 -14.01
CA GLN A 241 -22.71 0.37 -15.44
C GLN A 241 -21.65 1.30 -15.99
N VAL A 242 -20.71 0.75 -16.74
CA VAL A 242 -19.70 1.52 -17.50
C VAL A 242 -20.07 1.47 -18.97
N LYS A 243 -20.32 2.64 -19.56
CA LYS A 243 -20.51 2.82 -21.01
C LYS A 243 -19.21 3.33 -21.59
N VAL A 244 -18.75 2.70 -22.67
CA VAL A 244 -17.55 3.14 -23.42
C VAL A 244 -18.02 3.79 -24.71
N GLU A 245 -17.59 5.02 -24.93
CA GLU A 245 -17.94 5.83 -26.11
C GLU A 245 -16.68 6.33 -26.81
N GLY A 246 -16.74 6.50 -28.13
CA GLY A 246 -15.66 7.09 -28.93
C GLY A 246 -14.52 6.15 -29.28
N GLY A 247 -14.68 4.84 -29.05
CA GLY A 247 -13.64 3.84 -29.39
C GLY A 247 -13.73 2.56 -28.62
N THR A 248 -12.69 1.75 -28.71
CA THR A 248 -12.51 0.49 -27.97
C THR A 248 -11.39 0.62 -26.95
N LEU A 249 -11.52 -0.11 -25.84
CA LEU A 249 -10.45 -0.17 -24.85
C LEU A 249 -9.19 -0.84 -25.44
N PRO A 250 -7.99 -0.37 -25.07
CA PRO A 250 -6.75 -1.03 -25.49
C PRO A 250 -6.70 -2.50 -25.08
N ASP A 251 -6.04 -3.34 -25.90
CA ASP A 251 -5.90 -4.77 -25.64
C ASP A 251 -5.34 -5.05 -24.23
N GLY A 252 -5.97 -5.99 -23.55
CA GLY A 252 -5.62 -6.38 -22.20
C GLY A 252 -5.97 -5.34 -21.12
N ALA A 253 -6.74 -4.29 -21.45
CA ALA A 253 -7.24 -3.36 -20.45
C ALA A 253 -8.24 -4.02 -19.51
N ARG A 254 -8.18 -3.64 -18.22
CA ARG A 254 -9.17 -4.01 -17.22
C ARG A 254 -9.71 -2.76 -16.54
N ILE A 255 -10.98 -2.81 -16.20
CA ILE A 255 -11.66 -1.76 -15.46
C ILE A 255 -11.96 -2.27 -14.06
N THR A 256 -11.63 -1.48 -13.05
CA THR A 256 -12.05 -1.75 -11.67
C THR A 256 -12.80 -0.57 -11.10
N ALA A 257 -13.85 -0.86 -10.37
CA ALA A 257 -14.53 0.11 -9.51
C ALA A 257 -14.02 -0.10 -8.07
N SER A 258 -13.62 0.98 -7.42
CA SER A 258 -13.20 0.97 -6.02
C SER A 258 -13.93 2.04 -5.24
N ILE A 259 -14.26 1.75 -4.00
CA ILE A 259 -14.92 2.71 -3.11
C ILE A 259 -14.03 3.11 -1.96
N SER A 260 -14.19 4.34 -1.52
CA SER A 260 -13.66 4.82 -0.27
C SER A 260 -14.70 5.67 0.45
N ASN A 261 -14.78 5.54 1.76
CA ASN A 261 -15.57 6.44 2.60
C ASN A 261 -14.60 7.37 3.33
N LYS A 262 -14.90 8.67 3.35
CA LYS A 262 -14.07 9.66 4.06
C LYS A 262 -13.97 9.39 5.57
N LEU A 263 -14.98 8.72 6.12
CA LEU A 263 -15.05 8.44 7.55
C LEU A 263 -14.37 7.12 7.93
N ASN A 264 -14.48 6.08 7.08
CA ASN A 264 -14.17 4.71 7.47
C ASN A 264 -13.27 3.96 6.50
N PHE A 265 -12.69 4.60 5.48
CA PHE A 265 -11.82 3.94 4.48
C PHE A 265 -12.35 2.58 4.03
N ALA A 266 -13.67 2.43 3.90
CA ALA A 266 -14.26 1.22 3.37
C ALA A 266 -13.71 1.00 1.95
N ASN A 267 -12.82 0.03 1.82
CA ASN A 267 -12.18 -0.33 0.57
C ASN A 267 -12.92 -1.54 -0.02
N GLY A 268 -14.03 -1.27 -0.70
CA GLY A 268 -14.63 -2.26 -1.59
C GLY A 268 -14.08 -2.08 -3.00
N TYR A 269 -13.91 -3.16 -3.72
CA TYR A 269 -13.62 -3.10 -5.16
C TYR A 269 -14.36 -4.18 -5.91
N ALA A 270 -14.65 -3.92 -7.17
CA ALA A 270 -15.18 -4.90 -8.10
C ALA A 270 -14.50 -4.75 -9.46
N THR A 271 -14.30 -5.86 -10.14
CA THR A 271 -13.91 -5.84 -11.55
C THR A 271 -15.16 -5.61 -12.39
N VAL A 272 -15.07 -4.73 -13.36
CA VAL A 272 -16.14 -4.52 -14.34
C VAL A 272 -16.13 -5.69 -15.32
N ASP A 273 -17.27 -6.30 -15.53
CA ASP A 273 -17.44 -7.44 -16.44
C ASP A 273 -17.42 -7.01 -17.93
N GLN A 274 -17.59 -7.98 -18.83
CA GLN A 274 -17.60 -7.74 -20.28
C GLN A 274 -18.79 -6.91 -20.76
N ASP A 275 -19.90 -6.95 -20.02
CA ASP A 275 -21.09 -6.13 -20.28
C ASP A 275 -20.98 -4.73 -19.70
N GLY A 276 -19.86 -4.38 -19.11
CA GLY A 276 -19.61 -3.12 -18.45
C GLY A 276 -20.27 -3.00 -17.06
N ARG A 277 -20.68 -4.11 -16.43
CA ARG A 277 -21.37 -4.09 -15.14
C ARG A 277 -20.44 -4.41 -14.00
N PHE A 278 -20.76 -3.88 -12.81
CA PHE A 278 -20.09 -4.24 -11.57
C PHE A 278 -21.07 -4.17 -10.39
N VAL A 279 -20.76 -4.92 -9.34
CA VAL A 279 -21.53 -4.91 -8.09
C VAL A 279 -20.55 -4.83 -6.92
N ILE A 280 -20.79 -3.90 -5.99
CA ILE A 280 -20.10 -3.80 -4.72
C ILE A 280 -21.18 -3.92 -3.64
N SER A 281 -21.12 -4.99 -2.87
CA SER A 281 -22.10 -5.32 -1.83
C SER A 281 -21.46 -5.24 -0.45
N GLY A 282 -22.27 -5.38 0.60
CA GLY A 282 -21.79 -5.39 1.95
C GLY A 282 -21.39 -4.01 2.48
N LEU A 283 -22.09 -2.98 2.05
CA LEU A 283 -21.81 -1.63 2.42
C LEU A 283 -22.72 -1.15 3.55
N ALA A 284 -22.14 -0.53 4.58
CA ALA A 284 -22.93 0.20 5.56
C ALA A 284 -23.57 1.45 4.93
N ALA A 285 -24.66 1.93 5.50
CA ALA A 285 -25.22 3.21 5.08
C ALA A 285 -24.17 4.34 5.22
N GLY A 286 -24.11 5.18 4.20
CA GLY A 286 -23.13 6.25 4.17
C GLY A 286 -22.89 6.85 2.81
N THR A 287 -21.99 7.84 2.77
CA THR A 287 -21.57 8.49 1.53
C THR A 287 -20.22 7.97 1.10
N TYR A 288 -20.14 7.45 -0.11
CA TYR A 288 -18.95 6.83 -0.68
C TYR A 288 -18.42 7.61 -1.89
N GLN A 289 -17.11 7.67 -2.01
CA GLN A 289 -16.44 8.07 -3.24
C GLN A 289 -16.15 6.82 -4.07
N LEU A 290 -16.83 6.68 -5.18
CA LEU A 290 -16.65 5.60 -6.13
C LEU A 290 -15.66 6.05 -7.20
N ALA A 291 -14.57 5.31 -7.37
CA ALA A 291 -13.52 5.59 -8.34
C ALA A 291 -13.45 4.47 -9.38
N LEU A 292 -13.51 4.84 -10.66
CA LEU A 292 -13.31 3.94 -11.78
C LEU A 292 -11.87 4.06 -12.29
N ASN A 293 -11.15 2.94 -12.37
CA ASN A 293 -9.78 2.89 -12.85
C ASN A 293 -9.67 1.96 -14.05
N VAL A 294 -8.99 2.41 -15.09
CA VAL A 294 -8.67 1.61 -16.29
C VAL A 294 -7.17 1.37 -16.31
N PHE A 295 -6.75 0.12 -16.34
CA PHE A 295 -5.34 -0.25 -16.29
C PHE A 295 -5.05 -1.53 -17.06
N ARG A 296 -3.76 -1.76 -17.36
CA ARG A 296 -3.25 -3.03 -17.86
C ARG A 296 -2.62 -3.81 -16.70
N PRO A 297 -3.06 -5.05 -16.43
CA PRO A 297 -2.51 -5.85 -15.34
C PRO A 297 -1.12 -6.41 -15.68
N PRO A 298 -0.39 -6.97 -14.67
CA PRO A 298 0.85 -7.73 -14.88
C PRO A 298 0.70 -8.86 -15.93
N PRO A 299 1.79 -9.37 -16.57
CA PRO A 299 3.15 -9.42 -16.02
C PRO A 299 4.02 -8.20 -16.30
N ARG A 300 3.60 -7.29 -17.16
CA ARG A 300 4.28 -6.00 -17.25
C ARG A 300 3.74 -5.08 -16.13
N GLN A 301 4.48 -4.05 -15.80
CA GLN A 301 4.09 -3.12 -14.74
C GLN A 301 2.61 -2.69 -14.90
N LYS A 302 1.85 -2.64 -13.79
CA LYS A 302 0.48 -2.13 -13.78
C LYS A 302 0.49 -0.69 -14.27
N VAL A 303 -0.01 -0.46 -15.45
CA VAL A 303 -0.04 0.86 -16.09
C VAL A 303 -1.46 1.36 -16.10
N ARG A 304 -1.67 2.56 -15.55
CA ARG A 304 -2.95 3.26 -15.68
C ARG A 304 -3.07 3.78 -17.10
N LEU A 305 -4.12 3.38 -17.79
CA LEU A 305 -4.35 3.73 -19.19
C LEU A 305 -5.14 5.05 -19.35
N LEU A 306 -5.98 5.37 -18.38
CA LEU A 306 -6.84 6.55 -18.40
C LEU A 306 -6.91 7.23 -17.03
N PRO A 307 -7.22 8.52 -16.95
CA PRO A 307 -7.47 9.20 -15.67
C PRO A 307 -8.57 8.52 -14.86
N THR A 308 -8.42 8.52 -13.54
CA THR A 308 -9.43 7.97 -12.62
C THR A 308 -10.68 8.86 -12.65
N MET A 309 -11.82 8.26 -12.94
CA MET A 309 -13.12 8.92 -12.82
C MET A 309 -13.67 8.72 -11.41
N ARG A 310 -14.36 9.75 -10.88
CA ARG A 310 -14.94 9.67 -9.53
C ARG A 310 -16.38 10.13 -9.51
N LYS A 311 -17.20 9.45 -8.71
CA LYS A 311 -18.58 9.86 -8.40
C LYS A 311 -18.86 9.65 -6.91
N THR A 312 -19.68 10.51 -6.35
CA THR A 312 -20.22 10.32 -4.99
C THR A 312 -21.48 9.48 -5.08
N VAL A 313 -21.59 8.47 -4.24
CA VAL A 313 -22.76 7.58 -4.13
C VAL A 313 -23.21 7.54 -2.68
N ILE A 314 -24.50 7.70 -2.45
CA ILE A 314 -25.11 7.52 -1.12
C ILE A 314 -25.67 6.12 -1.07
N VAL A 315 -25.28 5.37 -0.07
CA VAL A 315 -25.76 4.02 0.23
C VAL A 315 -26.67 4.10 1.44
N THR A 316 -27.82 3.47 1.38
CA THR A 316 -28.76 3.30 2.49
C THR A 316 -28.90 1.83 2.82
N ASP A 317 -29.24 1.52 4.08
CA ASP A 317 -29.37 0.12 4.53
C ASP A 317 -30.42 -0.63 3.71
N ALA A 318 -30.11 -1.87 3.38
CA ALA A 318 -30.94 -2.80 2.62
C ALA A 318 -31.42 -2.29 1.25
N ASN A 319 -30.81 -1.22 0.73
CA ASN A 319 -31.15 -0.65 -0.56
C ASN A 319 -30.02 -0.78 -1.58
N GLU A 320 -30.42 -0.74 -2.83
CA GLU A 320 -29.53 -0.74 -3.98
C GLU A 320 -29.36 0.70 -4.52
N SER A 321 -28.10 1.13 -4.67
CA SER A 321 -27.76 2.39 -5.29
C SER A 321 -27.19 2.13 -6.69
N SER A 322 -27.73 2.79 -7.70
CA SER A 322 -27.30 2.63 -9.08
C SER A 322 -26.38 3.79 -9.52
N VAL A 323 -25.34 3.46 -10.32
CA VAL A 323 -24.43 4.45 -10.88
C VAL A 323 -24.03 4.10 -12.30
N VAL A 324 -23.94 5.10 -13.15
CA VAL A 324 -23.45 4.95 -14.54
C VAL A 324 -22.20 5.80 -14.72
N PHE A 325 -21.14 5.21 -15.28
CA PHE A 325 -19.97 5.93 -15.77
C PHE A 325 -19.98 5.94 -17.30
N THR A 326 -19.69 7.06 -17.90
CA THR A 326 -19.42 7.16 -19.34
C THR A 326 -17.93 7.40 -19.53
N LEU A 327 -17.25 6.43 -20.11
CA LEU A 327 -15.84 6.46 -20.43
C LEU A 327 -15.67 6.89 -21.87
N VAL A 328 -15.31 8.14 -22.10
CA VAL A 328 -15.08 8.68 -23.43
C VAL A 328 -13.63 8.43 -23.82
N LEU A 329 -13.42 7.64 -24.86
CA LEU A 329 -12.12 7.42 -25.46
C LEU A 329 -11.94 8.45 -26.58
N ALA A 330 -10.95 9.35 -26.42
CA ALA A 330 -10.56 10.20 -27.53
C ALA A 330 -10.02 9.30 -28.65
N ASN A 331 -10.51 9.50 -29.87
CA ASN A 331 -9.93 8.85 -31.05
C ASN A 331 -8.43 9.15 -31.10
N GLN A 332 -7.60 8.11 -30.88
CA GLN A 332 -6.16 8.15 -31.16
C GLN A 332 -5.91 7.85 -32.62
#